data_8e7ab8a42c79461538a98f43269cc616
#
_entry.id   8e7ab8a42c79461538a98f43269cc616
#
_cell.length_a   1.000
_cell.length_b   1.000
_cell.length_c   1.000
_cell.angle_alpha   90.00
_cell.angle_beta   90.00
_cell.angle_gamma   90.00
#
_symmetry.space_group_name_H-M   'P 1'
#
loop_
_entity.id
_entity.type
_entity.pdbx_description
1 polymer ?
#
loop_
_entity_poly.entity_id
_entity_poly.type
_entity_poly.pdbx_seq_one_letter_code
_entity_poly.pdbx_strand_id
1 'polypeptide(L)'
;MLVKLVELHKPQGERVFLDEIYVSSSAVTTIRSESGSSMLEEAKQLGINKEASFSRITISEGGMTRTAVVVGSPAEIQAKLNKILT
;
A
#
# COMPACT_ATOMS: atom_id res chain seq x y z
N MET A 1 13.91 -9.65 -4.53
CA MET A 1 14.09 -9.20 -3.13
C MET A 1 12.79 -8.64 -2.59
N LEU A 2 12.49 -8.94 -1.34
CA LEU A 2 11.25 -8.49 -0.71
C LEU A 2 11.42 -7.11 -0.09
N VAL A 3 10.40 -6.27 -0.26
CA VAL A 3 10.34 -4.93 0.30
C VAL A 3 9.16 -4.89 1.26
N LYS A 4 9.39 -4.37 2.46
CA LYS A 4 8.32 -4.22 3.45
C LYS A 4 7.51 -2.96 3.15
N LEU A 5 6.20 -3.12 3.07
CA LEU A 5 5.25 -2.03 2.93
C LEU A 5 4.20 -2.17 4.03
N VAL A 6 3.52 -1.08 4.34
CA VAL A 6 2.44 -1.10 5.32
C VAL A 6 1.13 -0.94 4.56
N GLU A 7 0.32 -1.98 4.62
CA GLU A 7 -0.96 -2.03 3.93
C GLU A 7 -2.08 -1.52 4.83
N LEU A 8 -2.98 -0.73 4.24
CA LEU A 8 -4.23 -0.36 4.88
C LEU A 8 -5.24 -1.44 4.52
N HIS A 9 -5.63 -2.24 5.51
CA HIS A 9 -6.40 -3.45 5.29
C HIS A 9 -7.73 -3.39 6.02
N LYS A 10 -8.78 -3.84 5.37
CA LYS A 10 -10.12 -3.90 5.98
C LYS A 10 -10.75 -5.25 5.68
N PRO A 11 -10.64 -6.21 6.60
CA PRO A 11 -11.37 -7.47 6.45
C PRO A 11 -12.87 -7.20 6.50
N GLN A 12 -13.63 -8.06 5.84
CA GLN A 12 -15.07 -7.93 5.80
C GLN A 12 -15.65 -7.92 7.22
N GLY A 13 -16.47 -6.89 7.52
CA GLY A 13 -17.12 -6.78 8.82
C GLY A 13 -16.23 -6.25 9.95
N GLU A 14 -15.00 -5.87 9.65
CA GLU A 14 -14.06 -5.37 10.64
C GLU A 14 -13.63 -3.96 10.34
N ARG A 15 -12.90 -3.36 11.30
CA ARG A 15 -12.36 -2.02 11.14
C ARG A 15 -11.11 -2.05 10.28
N VAL A 16 -10.80 -0.91 9.67
CA VAL A 16 -9.54 -0.70 8.98
C VAL A 16 -8.39 -0.79 9.98
N PHE A 17 -7.31 -1.47 9.60
CA PHE A 17 -6.08 -1.50 10.38
C PHE A 17 -4.87 -1.52 9.45
N LEU A 18 -3.69 -1.26 10.03
CA LEU A 18 -2.43 -1.32 9.31
C LEU A 18 -1.81 -2.69 9.48
N ASP A 19 -1.30 -3.24 8.38
CA ASP A 19 -0.67 -4.55 8.35
C ASP A 19 0.62 -4.49 7.56
N GLU A 20 1.65 -5.14 8.05
CA GLU A 20 2.92 -5.19 7.34
C GLU A 20 2.86 -6.29 6.29
N ILE A 21 3.24 -5.94 5.06
CA ILE A 21 3.32 -6.92 3.97
C ILE A 21 4.71 -6.85 3.34
N TYR A 22 5.13 -7.95 2.77
CA TYR A 22 6.39 -8.03 2.04
C TYR A 22 6.06 -8.37 0.59
N VAL A 23 6.54 -7.55 -0.32
CA VAL A 23 6.28 -7.76 -1.76
C VAL A 23 7.61 -7.82 -2.50
N SER A 24 7.65 -8.61 -3.56
CA SER A 24 8.80 -8.62 -4.44
C SER A 24 8.82 -7.29 -5.21
N SER A 25 9.98 -6.63 -5.23
CA SER A 25 10.12 -5.36 -5.93
C SER A 25 9.77 -5.47 -7.41
N SER A 26 10.01 -6.64 -8.01
CA SER A 26 9.70 -6.88 -9.42
C SER A 26 8.24 -7.21 -9.67
N ALA A 27 7.46 -7.47 -8.62
CA ALA A 27 6.05 -7.84 -8.77
C ALA A 27 5.13 -6.62 -8.83
N VAL A 28 5.58 -5.45 -8.38
CA VAL A 28 4.76 -4.24 -8.40
C VAL A 28 4.79 -3.65 -9.81
N THR A 29 3.65 -3.59 -10.45
CA THR A 29 3.54 -3.16 -11.85
C THR A 29 2.94 -1.77 -12.01
N THR A 30 2.17 -1.29 -11.02
CA THR A 30 1.54 0.03 -11.09
C THR A 30 1.51 0.63 -9.69
N ILE A 31 1.76 1.94 -9.61
CA ILE A 31 1.65 2.71 -8.37
C ILE A 31 0.82 3.95 -8.69
N ARG A 32 -0.24 4.18 -7.92
CA ARG A 32 -1.11 5.35 -8.08
C ARG A 32 -1.35 6.00 -6.74
N SER A 33 -1.53 7.31 -6.75
CA SER A 33 -1.98 8.02 -5.56
C SER A 33 -3.41 7.58 -5.23
N GLU A 34 -3.66 7.31 -3.95
CA GLU A 34 -5.00 6.93 -3.49
C GLU A 34 -5.56 8.03 -2.61
N SER A 35 -6.78 8.49 -2.92
CA SER A 35 -7.44 9.52 -2.13
C SER A 35 -8.96 9.36 -2.28
N GLY A 36 -9.67 9.79 -1.26
CA GLY A 36 -11.15 9.84 -1.31
C GLY A 36 -11.86 8.52 -1.18
N SER A 37 -11.17 7.42 -0.88
CA SER A 37 -11.84 6.15 -0.66
C SER A 37 -12.47 6.12 0.74
N SER A 38 -13.54 5.31 0.88
CA SER A 38 -14.19 5.16 2.18
C SER A 38 -13.23 4.57 3.23
N MET A 39 -12.33 3.72 2.80
CA MET A 39 -11.33 3.12 3.68
C MET A 39 -10.38 4.17 4.23
N LEU A 40 -9.96 5.15 3.41
CA LEU A 40 -9.12 6.24 3.87
C LEU A 40 -9.86 7.17 4.84
N GLU A 41 -11.13 7.43 4.59
CA GLU A 41 -11.94 8.24 5.49
C GLU A 41 -12.08 7.57 6.85
N GLU A 42 -12.33 6.26 6.87
CA GLU A 42 -12.40 5.50 8.11
C GLU A 42 -11.08 5.54 8.86
N ALA A 43 -9.96 5.41 8.15
CA ALA A 43 -8.62 5.48 8.75
C ALA A 43 -8.39 6.83 9.42
N LYS A 44 -8.79 7.91 8.76
CA LYS A 44 -8.67 9.26 9.34
C LYS A 44 -9.50 9.41 10.60
N GLN A 45 -10.73 8.89 10.59
CA GLN A 45 -11.61 8.94 11.76
C GLN A 45 -11.04 8.17 12.94
N LEU A 46 -10.33 7.08 12.67
CA LEU A 46 -9.68 6.29 13.71
C LEU A 46 -8.34 6.88 14.16
N GLY A 47 -7.93 8.00 13.57
CA GLY A 47 -6.67 8.65 13.91
C GLY A 47 -5.45 7.97 13.34
N ILE A 48 -5.63 7.06 12.39
CA ILE A 48 -4.51 6.38 11.76
C ILE A 48 -3.82 7.36 10.82
N ASN A 49 -2.70 7.89 11.27
CA ASN A 49 -1.76 8.69 10.48
C ASN A 49 -2.42 9.73 9.55
N LYS A 50 -3.06 10.73 10.17
CA LYS A 50 -3.85 11.75 9.45
C LYS A 50 -3.07 12.48 8.35
N GLU A 51 -1.77 12.60 8.53
CA GLU A 51 -0.90 13.33 7.60
C GLU A 51 -0.32 12.42 6.52
N ALA A 52 -0.57 11.11 6.59
CA ALA A 52 0.03 10.18 5.63
C ALA A 52 -0.61 10.30 4.27
N SER A 53 0.23 10.12 3.26
CA SER A 53 -0.23 9.85 1.91
C SER A 53 -0.41 8.34 1.75
N PHE A 54 -1.26 7.95 0.81
CA PHE A 54 -1.51 6.54 0.51
C PHE A 54 -1.39 6.31 -0.99
N SER A 55 -0.99 5.10 -1.35
CA SER A 55 -0.88 4.69 -2.74
C SER A 55 -1.61 3.38 -2.94
N ARG A 56 -2.18 3.21 -4.13
CA ARG A 56 -2.70 1.92 -4.56
C ARG A 56 -1.68 1.28 -5.48
N ILE A 57 -1.25 0.08 -5.14
CA ILE A 57 -0.28 -0.65 -5.94
C ILE A 57 -0.94 -1.87 -6.54
N THR A 58 -0.46 -2.27 -7.71
CA THR A 58 -0.86 -3.50 -8.36
C THR A 58 0.30 -4.48 -8.26
N ILE A 59 0.02 -5.66 -7.75
CA ILE A 59 1.01 -6.71 -7.53
C ILE A 59 0.66 -7.88 -8.44
N SER A 60 1.61 -8.29 -9.28
CA SER A 60 1.41 -9.44 -10.18
C SER A 60 2.49 -10.48 -9.91
N GLU A 61 2.09 -11.64 -9.43
CA GLU A 61 2.98 -12.76 -9.15
C GLU A 61 2.30 -14.07 -9.52
N GLY A 62 3.04 -14.96 -10.14
CA GLY A 62 2.58 -16.32 -10.42
C GLY A 62 1.28 -16.39 -11.21
N GLY A 63 1.06 -15.44 -12.11
CA GLY A 63 -0.18 -15.40 -12.89
C GLY A 63 -1.36 -14.78 -12.16
N MET A 64 -1.18 -14.36 -10.91
CA MET A 64 -2.22 -13.72 -10.13
C MET A 64 -1.92 -12.23 -10.00
N THR A 65 -2.98 -11.43 -10.02
CA THR A 65 -2.88 -9.98 -9.87
C THR A 65 -3.82 -9.53 -8.76
N ARG A 66 -3.30 -8.68 -7.86
CA ARG A 66 -4.12 -8.08 -6.81
C ARG A 66 -3.69 -6.63 -6.59
N THR A 67 -4.55 -5.87 -5.96
CA THR A 67 -4.22 -4.49 -5.58
C THR A 67 -4.17 -4.38 -4.07
N ALA A 68 -3.39 -3.41 -3.60
CA ALA A 68 -3.31 -3.10 -2.17
C ALA A 68 -3.17 -1.61 -1.99
N VAL A 69 -3.75 -1.07 -0.92
CA VAL A 69 -3.56 0.33 -0.54
C VAL A 69 -2.49 0.35 0.54
N VAL A 70 -1.42 1.09 0.30
CA VAL A 70 -0.27 1.12 1.21
C VAL A 70 0.02 2.54 1.66
N VAL A 71 0.67 2.66 2.82
CA VAL A 71 1.09 3.94 3.36
C VAL A 71 2.31 4.46 2.58
N GLY A 72 2.23 5.70 2.13
CA GLY A 72 3.29 6.37 1.39
C GLY A 72 2.78 6.94 0.09
N SER A 73 3.40 8.03 -0.37
CA SER A 73 3.11 8.59 -1.68
C SER A 73 3.68 7.67 -2.77
N PRO A 74 3.21 7.80 -4.01
CA PRO A 74 3.80 7.01 -5.10
C PRO A 74 5.32 7.16 -5.20
N ALA A 75 5.84 8.38 -4.99
CA ALA A 75 7.29 8.60 -5.02
C ALA A 75 8.00 7.88 -3.89
N GLU A 76 7.42 7.88 -2.69
CA GLU A 76 7.99 7.17 -1.55
C GLU A 76 8.01 5.66 -1.77
N ILE A 77 6.92 5.12 -2.33
CA ILE A 77 6.85 3.69 -2.63
C ILE A 77 7.87 3.32 -3.70
N GLN A 78 7.95 4.12 -4.76
CA GLN A 78 8.92 3.89 -5.82
C GLN A 78 10.35 3.91 -5.27
N ALA A 79 10.65 4.85 -4.39
CA ALA A 79 11.98 4.94 -3.78
C ALA A 79 12.31 3.69 -2.97
N LYS A 80 11.35 3.16 -2.23
CA LYS A 80 11.55 1.91 -1.47
C LYS A 80 11.83 0.74 -2.40
N LEU A 81 11.09 0.64 -3.51
CA LEU A 81 11.28 -0.46 -4.45
C LEU A 81 12.61 -0.36 -5.18
N ASN A 82 13.07 0.85 -5.47
CA ASN A 82 14.31 1.08 -6.19
C ASN A 82 15.55 1.05 -5.32
N LYS A 83 15.39 1.14 -4.00
CA LYS A 83 16.51 1.20 -3.04
C LYS A 83 17.41 -0.02 -3.15
N ILE A 84 16.93 -1.09 -3.71
CA ILE A 84 17.61 -2.36 -3.88
C ILE A 84 18.57 -2.33 -5.07
N LEU A 85 18.39 -1.36 -5.96
CA LEU A 85 19.17 -1.26 -7.20
C LEU A 85 20.44 -0.42 -7.06
N THR A 86 20.68 0.11 -5.87
CA THR A 86 21.88 0.95 -5.62
C THR A 86 22.89 0.27 -4.72
#